data_94a14f1efebb894346041657df76eedc
#
_entry.id   94a14f1efebb894346041657df76eedc
#
_cell.length_a   1.000
_cell.length_b   1.000
_cell.length_c   1.000
_cell.angle_alpha   90.00
_cell.angle_beta   90.00
_cell.angle_gamma   90.00
#
_symmetry.space_group_name_H-M   'P 1'
#
loop_
_entity.id
_entity.type
_entity.pdbx_description
1 polymer ?
#
loop_
_entity_poly.entity_id
_entity_poly.type
_entity_poly.pdbx_seq_one_letter_code
_entity_poly.pdbx_strand_id
1 'polypeptide(L)'
;MTTRAVEPWVFEPLVKFVKEAGARLVLLMTPAGQVLAQHGFSRAVDVMSAAALGAAIMASTDEIARQLSQPPFAGLNHQGERHGIFLAAVPTGRGRLVALVVYDLDASSLGLVQLFFDELAADLQAASPKDSVPKKVLAADFERELSDSLNTLFGR
;
A
#
# COMPACT_ATOMS: atom_id res chain seq x y z
N MET A 1 14.11 15.19 -1.87
CA MET A 1 13.05 14.16 -1.84
C MET A 1 13.46 12.99 -2.71
N THR A 2 13.34 11.80 -2.18
CA THR A 2 13.65 10.59 -2.93
C THR A 2 12.33 9.91 -3.32
N THR A 3 12.19 9.59 -4.60
CA THR A 3 11.06 8.83 -5.10
C THR A 3 11.55 7.48 -5.61
N ARG A 4 10.94 6.42 -5.13
CA ARG A 4 11.15 5.07 -5.65
C ARG A 4 9.78 4.42 -5.88
N ALA A 5 9.59 3.86 -7.04
CA ALA A 5 8.38 3.13 -7.38
C ALA A 5 8.75 1.90 -8.22
N VAL A 6 8.18 0.77 -7.86
CA VAL A 6 8.33 -0.47 -8.64
C VAL A 6 7.57 -0.36 -9.96
N GLU A 7 6.46 0.38 -9.96
CA GLU A 7 5.61 0.55 -11.13
C GLU A 7 5.37 2.04 -11.44
N PRO A 8 5.47 2.45 -12.71
CA PRO A 8 5.37 3.86 -13.09
C PRO A 8 4.05 4.55 -12.75
N TRP A 9 2.93 3.80 -12.74
CA TRP A 9 1.60 4.35 -12.53
C TRP A 9 1.35 4.90 -11.13
N VAL A 10 2.16 4.50 -10.14
CA VAL A 10 2.04 5.00 -8.76
C VAL A 10 2.81 6.31 -8.53
N PHE A 11 3.73 6.66 -9.42
CA PHE A 11 4.66 7.77 -9.22
C PHE A 11 3.97 9.14 -9.11
N GLU A 12 3.22 9.52 -10.14
CA GLU A 12 2.59 10.85 -10.18
C GLU A 12 1.55 11.05 -9.06
N PRO A 13 0.66 10.08 -8.77
CA PRO A 13 -0.27 10.22 -7.66
C PRO A 13 0.41 10.43 -6.32
N LEU A 14 1.51 9.74 -6.03
CA LEU A 14 2.24 9.90 -4.78
C LEU A 14 2.91 11.27 -4.67
N VAL A 15 3.54 11.75 -5.72
CA VAL A 15 4.18 13.08 -5.76
C VAL A 15 3.14 14.18 -5.54
N LYS A 16 2.02 14.11 -6.24
CA LYS A 16 0.89 15.03 -6.10
C LYS A 16 0.37 15.05 -4.66
N PHE A 17 0.12 13.88 -4.10
CA PHE A 17 -0.38 13.74 -2.74
C PHE A 17 0.53 14.39 -1.69
N VAL A 18 1.83 14.08 -1.72
CA VAL A 18 2.79 14.64 -0.75
C VAL A 18 2.81 16.16 -0.83
N LYS A 19 2.76 16.72 -2.03
CA LYS A 19 2.73 18.17 -2.25
C LYS A 19 1.44 18.80 -1.71
N GLU A 20 0.29 18.25 -2.02
CA GLU A 20 -1.01 18.84 -1.67
C GLU A 20 -1.36 18.63 -0.20
N ALA A 21 -1.11 17.45 0.34
CA ALA A 21 -1.37 17.14 1.74
C ALA A 21 -0.34 17.75 2.70
N GLY A 22 0.79 18.24 2.20
CA GLY A 22 1.89 18.67 3.06
C GLY A 22 2.51 17.52 3.85
N ALA A 23 2.43 16.31 3.32
CA ALA A 23 2.99 15.14 3.97
C ALA A 23 4.52 15.11 3.88
N ARG A 24 5.15 14.52 4.89
CA ARG A 24 6.59 14.33 4.92
C ARG A 24 7.04 13.13 4.12
N LEU A 25 6.28 12.04 4.22
CA LEU A 25 6.58 10.77 3.60
C LEU A 25 5.28 10.01 3.30
N VAL A 26 5.22 9.36 2.18
CA VAL A 26 4.20 8.35 1.89
C VAL A 26 4.88 7.05 1.44
N LEU A 27 4.45 5.95 2.02
CA LEU A 27 4.81 4.59 1.61
C LEU A 27 3.56 3.91 1.06
N LEU A 28 3.72 3.23 -0.06
CA LEU A 28 2.70 2.33 -0.60
C LEU A 28 3.24 0.91 -0.52
N MET A 29 2.48 0.01 0.07
CA MET A 29 2.93 -1.34 0.35
C MET A 29 1.83 -2.37 0.14
N THR A 30 2.23 -3.62 0.00
CA THR A 30 1.30 -4.74 0.07
C THR A 30 0.84 -4.98 1.51
N PRO A 31 -0.28 -5.69 1.74
CA PRO A 31 -0.67 -6.09 3.09
C PRO A 31 0.37 -6.91 3.85
N ALA A 32 1.30 -7.56 3.14
CA ALA A 32 2.42 -8.30 3.72
C ALA A 32 3.63 -7.42 4.09
N GLY A 33 3.57 -6.11 3.83
CA GLY A 33 4.63 -5.17 4.17
C GLY A 33 5.73 -5.01 3.13
N GLN A 34 5.51 -5.47 1.90
CA GLN A 34 6.43 -5.19 0.79
C GLN A 34 6.22 -3.79 0.26
N VAL A 35 7.28 -2.99 0.28
CA VAL A 35 7.23 -1.62 -0.24
C VAL A 35 7.17 -1.64 -1.77
N LEU A 36 6.13 -1.03 -2.33
CA LEU A 36 5.94 -0.86 -3.76
C LEU A 36 6.40 0.51 -4.24
N ALA A 37 6.21 1.52 -3.42
CA ALA A 37 6.60 2.87 -3.74
C ALA A 37 6.79 3.71 -2.47
N GLN A 38 7.62 4.74 -2.60
CA GLN A 38 7.82 5.75 -1.57
C GLN A 38 8.08 7.10 -2.20
N HIS A 39 7.63 8.15 -1.55
CA HIS A 39 7.97 9.53 -1.90
C HIS A 39 8.04 10.38 -0.64
N GLY A 40 9.06 11.23 -0.58
CA GLY A 40 9.27 12.17 0.52
C GLY A 40 10.61 12.00 1.23
N PHE A 41 10.70 12.54 2.44
CA PHE A 41 11.90 12.50 3.26
C PHE A 41 11.92 11.27 4.14
N SER A 42 12.86 10.37 3.86
CA SER A 42 12.98 9.07 4.56
C SER A 42 14.20 8.96 5.48
N ARG A 43 15.01 10.00 5.65
CA ARG A 43 16.29 9.94 6.39
C ARG A 43 16.18 9.44 7.84
N ALA A 44 15.08 9.74 8.52
CA ALA A 44 14.87 9.35 9.91
C ALA A 44 14.03 8.08 10.06
N VAL A 45 13.64 7.45 8.94
CA VAL A 45 12.74 6.31 8.93
C VAL A 45 13.40 5.16 8.20
N ASP A 46 13.54 4.05 8.88
CA ASP A 46 13.84 2.78 8.20
C ASP A 46 12.56 2.33 7.47
N VAL A 47 12.55 2.55 6.16
CA VAL A 47 11.40 2.30 5.30
C VAL A 47 10.92 0.85 5.38
N MET A 48 11.85 -0.10 5.43
CA MET A 48 11.51 -1.52 5.49
C MET A 48 10.86 -1.88 6.83
N SER A 49 11.42 -1.37 7.93
CA SER A 49 10.85 -1.56 9.26
C SER A 49 9.49 -0.85 9.40
N ALA A 50 9.38 0.36 8.90
CA ALA A 50 8.12 1.10 8.92
C ALA A 50 7.01 0.38 8.13
N ALA A 51 7.34 -0.17 6.97
CA ALA A 51 6.40 -0.94 6.16
C ALA A 51 5.93 -2.21 6.88
N ALA A 52 6.85 -2.95 7.49
CA ALA A 52 6.53 -4.15 8.25
C ALA A 52 5.62 -3.84 9.44
N LEU A 53 5.94 -2.78 10.19
CA LEU A 53 5.14 -2.33 11.33
C LEU A 53 3.78 -1.80 10.89
N GLY A 54 3.71 -1.02 9.81
CA GLY A 54 2.46 -0.54 9.25
C GLY A 54 1.55 -1.67 8.79
N ALA A 55 2.09 -2.68 8.13
CA ALA A 55 1.35 -3.87 7.74
C ALA A 55 0.81 -4.64 8.97
N ALA A 56 1.60 -4.76 10.01
CA ALA A 56 1.19 -5.40 11.26
C ALA A 56 0.05 -4.64 11.97
N ILE A 57 0.11 -3.31 11.98
CA ILE A 57 -0.94 -2.45 12.54
C ILE A 57 -2.25 -2.66 11.75
N MET A 58 -2.19 -2.65 10.43
CA MET A 58 -3.37 -2.88 9.59
C MET A 58 -3.95 -4.28 9.81
N ALA A 59 -3.13 -5.31 9.85
CA ALA A 59 -3.57 -6.68 10.09
C ALA A 59 -4.25 -6.83 11.46
N SER A 60 -3.68 -6.22 12.50
CA SER A 60 -4.25 -6.21 13.85
C SER A 60 -5.60 -5.51 13.89
N THR A 61 -5.72 -4.39 13.20
CA THR A 61 -6.95 -3.60 13.12
C THR A 61 -8.03 -4.32 12.31
N ASP A 62 -7.67 -4.97 11.22
CA ASP A 62 -8.60 -5.80 10.44
C ASP A 62 -9.15 -6.97 11.29
N GLU A 63 -8.32 -7.57 12.13
CA GLU A 63 -8.76 -8.61 13.06
C GLU A 63 -9.72 -8.07 14.12
N ILE A 64 -9.47 -6.89 14.66
CA ILE A 64 -10.40 -6.22 15.59
C ILE A 64 -11.75 -5.97 14.91
N ALA A 65 -11.75 -5.47 13.68
CA ALA A 65 -12.97 -5.25 12.92
C ALA A 65 -13.75 -6.56 12.74
N ARG A 66 -13.05 -7.65 12.42
CA ARG A 66 -13.67 -8.99 12.30
C ARG A 66 -14.30 -9.46 13.61
N GLN A 67 -13.64 -9.26 14.74
CA GLN A 67 -14.17 -9.60 16.05
C GLN A 67 -15.41 -8.78 16.41
N LEU A 68 -15.48 -7.54 15.95
CA LEU A 68 -16.63 -6.67 16.14
C LEU A 68 -17.73 -6.88 15.10
N SER A 69 -17.56 -7.84 14.19
CA SER A 69 -18.50 -8.14 13.10
C SER A 69 -18.82 -6.91 12.24
N GLN A 70 -17.81 -6.11 11.96
CA GLN A 70 -17.94 -4.89 11.14
C GLN A 70 -16.96 -4.91 9.96
N PRO A 71 -17.21 -4.10 8.90
CA PRO A 71 -16.27 -3.92 7.82
C PRO A 71 -14.92 -3.40 8.32
N PRO A 72 -13.81 -3.61 7.56
CA PRO A 72 -12.51 -3.04 7.90
C PRO A 72 -12.57 -1.53 8.13
N PHE A 73 -11.76 -1.04 9.06
CA PHE A 73 -11.65 0.40 9.30
C PHE A 73 -11.13 1.13 8.07
N ALA A 74 -11.70 2.28 7.77
CA ALA A 74 -11.33 3.08 6.59
C ALA A 74 -9.93 3.68 6.71
N GLY A 75 -9.50 3.99 7.92
CA GLY A 75 -8.18 4.55 8.18
C GLY A 75 -7.89 4.61 9.67
N LEU A 76 -6.60 4.71 9.98
CA LEU A 76 -6.06 4.81 11.33
C LEU A 76 -5.19 6.04 11.44
N ASN A 77 -5.32 6.77 12.51
CA ASN A 77 -4.44 7.90 12.80
C ASN A 77 -3.79 7.73 14.16
N HIS A 78 -2.46 7.83 14.19
CA HIS A 78 -1.67 7.89 15.40
C HIS A 78 -1.04 9.27 15.52
N GLN A 79 -1.42 10.02 16.51
CA GLN A 79 -0.88 11.35 16.71
C GLN A 79 0.16 11.34 17.81
N GLY A 80 1.39 11.70 17.45
CA GLY A 80 2.46 11.97 18.39
C GLY A 80 2.54 13.45 18.75
N GLU A 81 3.64 13.84 19.37
CA GLU A 81 3.87 15.23 19.78
C GLU A 81 4.20 16.13 18.56
N ARG A 82 4.98 15.64 17.63
CA ARG A 82 5.45 16.40 16.44
C ARG A 82 4.94 15.84 15.13
N HIS A 83 4.70 14.56 15.08
CA HIS A 83 4.33 13.84 13.86
C HIS A 83 3.02 13.10 14.05
N GLY A 84 2.28 13.00 12.98
CA GLY A 84 1.17 12.08 12.86
C GLY A 84 1.49 10.97 11.85
N ILE A 85 0.87 9.83 12.04
CA ILE A 85 0.92 8.72 11.09
C ILE A 85 -0.50 8.36 10.71
N PHE A 86 -0.77 8.35 9.42
CA PHE A 86 -2.06 7.92 8.88
C PHE A 86 -1.86 6.65 8.07
N LEU A 87 -2.65 5.64 8.34
CA LEU A 87 -2.65 4.35 7.66
C LEU A 87 -4.03 4.08 7.09
N ALA A 88 -4.09 3.73 5.82
CA ALA A 88 -5.34 3.35 5.20
C ALA A 88 -5.13 2.36 4.06
N ALA A 89 -6.15 1.56 3.81
CA ALA A 89 -6.16 0.66 2.67
C ALA A 89 -6.56 1.41 1.39
N VAL A 90 -5.91 1.04 0.29
CA VAL A 90 -6.21 1.55 -1.04
C VAL A 90 -6.63 0.37 -1.92
N PRO A 91 -7.90 0.27 -2.31
CA PRO A 91 -8.31 -0.73 -3.29
C PRO A 91 -7.79 -0.35 -4.67
N THR A 92 -7.17 -1.30 -5.36
CA THR A 92 -6.68 -1.12 -6.72
C THR A 92 -7.10 -2.30 -7.59
N GLY A 93 -6.92 -2.17 -8.91
CA GLY A 93 -7.15 -3.28 -9.84
C GLY A 93 -6.25 -4.51 -9.57
N ARG A 94 -5.15 -4.32 -8.84
CA ARG A 94 -4.23 -5.37 -8.43
C ARG A 94 -4.44 -5.87 -7.01
N GLY A 95 -5.53 -5.49 -6.38
CA GLY A 95 -5.87 -5.87 -5.02
C GLY A 95 -5.72 -4.71 -4.04
N ARG A 96 -5.81 -5.04 -2.77
CA ARG A 96 -5.74 -4.07 -1.68
C ARG A 96 -4.29 -3.74 -1.36
N LEU A 97 -3.95 -2.47 -1.46
CA LEU A 97 -2.68 -1.93 -1.00
C LEU A 97 -2.86 -1.20 0.34
N VAL A 98 -1.78 -0.91 1.00
CA VAL A 98 -1.75 -0.13 2.25
C VAL A 98 -0.87 1.09 2.04
N ALA A 99 -1.38 2.25 2.38
CA ALA A 99 -0.61 3.48 2.42
C ALA A 99 -0.29 3.86 3.86
N LEU A 100 0.96 4.23 4.11
CA LEU A 100 1.42 4.82 5.36
C LEU A 100 1.89 6.22 5.06
N VAL A 101 1.30 7.20 5.73
CA VAL A 101 1.61 8.62 5.57
C VAL A 101 2.18 9.15 6.87
N VAL A 102 3.33 9.80 6.79
CA VAL A 102 3.93 10.55 7.91
C VAL A 102 3.78 12.04 7.62
N TYR A 103 3.27 12.79 8.56
CA TYR A 103 3.12 14.24 8.43
C TYR A 103 3.54 14.96 9.70
N ASP A 104 4.08 16.16 9.52
CA ASP A 104 4.45 17.04 10.62
C ASP A 104 3.23 17.86 11.04
N LEU A 105 2.93 17.91 12.33
CA LEU A 105 1.77 18.63 12.86
C LEU A 105 1.88 20.16 12.66
N ASP A 106 3.10 20.66 12.47
CA ASP A 106 3.35 22.07 12.18
C ASP A 106 3.10 22.43 10.69
N ALA A 107 3.20 21.43 9.80
CA ALA A 107 3.11 21.64 8.35
C ALA A 107 1.79 21.13 7.75
N SER A 108 1.10 20.23 8.42
CA SER A 108 -0.12 19.60 7.93
C SER A 108 -1.06 19.25 9.09
N SER A 109 -2.17 18.64 8.75
CA SER A 109 -3.16 18.16 9.71
C SER A 109 -3.79 16.87 9.24
N LEU A 110 -4.40 16.13 10.16
CA LEU A 110 -5.16 14.93 9.82
C LEU A 110 -6.25 15.23 8.78
N GLY A 111 -6.95 16.36 8.89
CA GLY A 111 -7.99 16.74 7.95
C GLY A 111 -7.48 16.93 6.52
N LEU A 112 -6.33 17.58 6.35
CA LEU A 112 -5.67 17.73 5.05
C LEU A 112 -5.20 16.39 4.50
N VAL A 113 -4.57 15.57 5.34
CA VAL A 113 -4.12 14.24 4.95
C VAL A 113 -5.29 13.38 4.49
N GLN A 114 -6.39 13.34 5.21
CA GLN A 114 -7.58 12.58 4.84
C GLN A 114 -8.22 13.08 3.54
N LEU A 115 -8.34 14.40 3.38
CA LEU A 115 -8.91 15.01 2.18
C LEU A 115 -8.14 14.59 0.92
N PHE A 116 -6.84 14.80 0.92
CA PHE A 116 -6.01 14.48 -0.24
C PHE A 116 -5.72 12.98 -0.36
N PHE A 117 -5.86 12.21 0.72
CA PHE A 117 -5.79 10.77 0.66
C PHE A 117 -6.96 10.17 -0.15
N ASP A 118 -8.15 10.70 -0.02
CA ASP A 118 -9.28 10.24 -0.83
C ASP A 118 -9.02 10.48 -2.32
N GLU A 119 -8.40 11.60 -2.68
CA GLU A 119 -7.97 11.87 -4.06
C GLU A 119 -6.86 10.91 -4.50
N LEU A 120 -5.87 10.66 -3.64
CA LEU A 120 -4.79 9.69 -3.90
C LEU A 120 -5.37 8.30 -4.19
N ALA A 121 -6.29 7.84 -3.36
CA ALA A 121 -6.94 6.55 -3.55
C ALA A 121 -7.68 6.46 -4.88
N ALA A 122 -8.41 7.51 -5.26
CA ALA A 122 -9.10 7.59 -6.54
C ALA A 122 -8.13 7.62 -7.73
N ASP A 123 -7.04 8.39 -7.64
CA ASP A 123 -6.01 8.48 -8.66
C ASP A 123 -5.28 7.14 -8.85
N LEU A 124 -4.93 6.46 -7.76
CA LEU A 124 -4.30 5.14 -7.81
C LEU A 124 -5.23 4.09 -8.41
N GLN A 125 -6.49 4.12 -8.06
CA GLN A 125 -7.48 3.19 -8.62
C GLN A 125 -7.68 3.41 -10.11
N ALA A 126 -7.73 4.67 -10.56
CA ALA A 126 -7.88 5.02 -11.96
C ALA A 126 -6.63 4.67 -12.79
N ALA A 127 -5.44 4.87 -12.24
CA ALA A 127 -4.16 4.61 -12.90
C ALA A 127 -3.74 3.13 -12.85
N SER A 128 -4.27 2.37 -11.91
CA SER A 128 -3.95 0.95 -11.72
C SER A 128 -4.26 0.15 -12.99
N PRO A 129 -3.27 -0.63 -13.52
CA PRO A 129 -3.53 -1.50 -14.64
C PRO A 129 -4.63 -2.48 -14.27
N LYS A 130 -5.62 -2.60 -15.15
CA LYS A 130 -6.56 -3.71 -15.06
C LYS A 130 -5.79 -4.96 -15.45
N ASP A 131 -5.60 -5.88 -14.52
CA ASP A 131 -4.97 -7.15 -14.82
C ASP A 131 -5.76 -7.82 -15.93
N SER A 132 -5.19 -7.78 -17.14
CA SER A 132 -5.73 -8.45 -18.31
C SER A 132 -5.51 -9.96 -18.29
N VAL A 133 -4.69 -10.44 -17.35
CA VAL A 133 -4.42 -11.86 -17.17
C VAL A 133 -5.07 -12.34 -15.89
N PRO A 134 -6.18 -13.09 -15.98
CA PRO A 134 -6.81 -13.66 -14.80
C PRO A 134 -5.81 -14.51 -14.00
N LYS A 135 -5.77 -14.39 -12.69
CA LYS A 135 -4.97 -15.26 -11.80
C LYS A 135 -5.17 -16.76 -12.11
N LYS A 136 -6.34 -17.12 -12.62
CA LYS A 136 -6.66 -18.49 -13.06
C LYS A 136 -5.79 -18.97 -14.22
N VAL A 137 -5.38 -18.11 -15.14
CA VAL A 137 -4.52 -18.50 -16.27
C VAL A 137 -3.10 -18.79 -15.80
N LEU A 138 -2.57 -17.96 -14.91
CA LEU A 138 -1.25 -18.19 -14.32
C LEU A 138 -1.23 -19.46 -13.46
N ALA A 139 -2.28 -19.72 -12.70
CA ALA A 139 -2.41 -20.95 -11.92
C ALA A 139 -2.54 -22.20 -12.81
N ALA A 140 -3.32 -22.13 -13.90
CA ALA A 140 -3.48 -23.22 -14.85
C ALA A 140 -2.16 -23.51 -15.61
N ASP A 141 -1.44 -22.46 -16.00
CA ASP A 141 -0.13 -22.62 -16.64
C ASP A 141 0.90 -23.20 -15.68
N PHE A 142 0.91 -22.79 -14.43
CA PHE A 142 1.77 -23.34 -13.39
C PHE A 142 1.46 -24.83 -13.12
N GLU A 143 0.20 -25.20 -13.00
CA GLU A 143 -0.20 -26.61 -12.84
C GLU A 143 0.21 -27.46 -14.03
N ARG A 144 0.08 -26.93 -15.25
CA ARG A 144 0.51 -27.61 -16.48
C ARG A 144 2.01 -27.80 -16.51
N GLU A 145 2.79 -26.76 -16.26
CA GLU A 145 4.25 -26.83 -16.19
C GLU A 145 4.73 -27.79 -15.12
N LEU A 146 4.08 -27.79 -13.95
CA LEU A 146 4.39 -28.72 -12.88
C LEU A 146 4.09 -30.16 -13.27
N SER A 147 2.94 -30.42 -13.89
CA SER A 147 2.55 -31.74 -14.37
C SER A 147 3.52 -32.26 -15.44
N ASP A 148 3.90 -31.41 -16.39
CA ASP A 148 4.86 -31.76 -17.46
C ASP A 148 6.26 -32.05 -16.87
N SER A 149 6.69 -31.28 -15.90
CA SER A 149 7.96 -31.50 -15.19
C SER A 149 7.96 -32.82 -14.42
N LEU A 150 6.85 -33.12 -13.72
CA LEU A 150 6.69 -34.38 -12.99
C LEU A 150 6.68 -35.59 -13.96
N ASN A 151 5.97 -35.49 -15.09
CA ASN A 151 5.92 -36.50 -16.07
C ASN A 151 7.32 -36.77 -16.72
N THR A 152 8.09 -35.71 -16.94
CA THR A 152 9.46 -35.81 -17.43
C THR A 152 10.39 -36.47 -16.43
N LEU A 153 10.26 -36.11 -15.12
CA LEU A 153 11.08 -36.68 -14.05
C LEU A 153 10.77 -38.13 -13.73
N PHE A 154 9.51 -38.56 -13.84
CA PHE A 154 9.07 -39.91 -13.51
C PHE A 154 8.91 -40.83 -14.74
N GLY A 155 9.24 -40.36 -15.95
CA GLY A 155 9.45 -41.19 -17.13
C GLY A 155 8.19 -41.85 -17.72
N ARG A 156 7.04 -41.23 -17.53
CA ARG A 156 5.80 -41.74 -18.09
C ARG A 156 4.98 -40.64 -18.76
#